data_6c100d1780e9094943f1f86608946d8f
#
_entry.id   6c100d1780e9094943f1f86608946d8f
#
_cell.length_a   1.000
_cell.length_b   1.000
_cell.length_c   1.000
_cell.angle_alpha   90.00
_cell.angle_beta   90.00
_cell.angle_gamma   90.00
#
_symmetry.space_group_name_H-M   'P 1'
#
loop_
_entity.id
_entity.type
_entity.pdbx_description
1 polymer ?
#
loop_
_entity_poly.entity_id
_entity_poly.type
_entity_poly.pdbx_seq_one_letter_code
_entity_poly.pdbx_strand_id
1 'polypeptide(L)'
;RIGELFGSAEGRATLAGLFGQSAEWYADTGNQRGFAGEGVADFPAQANDPACAEPMCNIARICEAMTNASVGDEVSRLALVRKAQAGAGGAAAEDRVAEDPTPGYNDGDLLWPWQTCTEFGFYQTCEQDSDCFFTRGLSDLQGEMAFCSE
;
A
#
# COMPACT_ATOMS: atom_id res chain seq x y z
N ARG A 1 12.44 4.91 -4.14
CA ARG A 1 12.74 6.10 -3.31
C ARG A 1 12.10 6.05 -1.93
N ILE A 2 10.85 5.55 -1.76
CA ILE A 2 10.26 5.35 -0.42
C ILE A 2 11.18 4.49 0.45
N GLY A 3 11.65 3.35 -0.05
CA GLY A 3 12.58 2.46 0.67
C GLY A 3 13.87 3.14 1.12
N GLU A 4 14.41 4.07 0.33
CA GLU A 4 15.60 4.85 0.70
C GLU A 4 15.33 5.77 1.90
N LEU A 5 14.13 6.35 1.99
CA LEU A 5 13.74 7.24 3.07
C LEU A 5 13.61 6.51 4.42
N PHE A 6 13.27 5.23 4.44
CA PHE A 6 13.26 4.44 5.68
C PHE A 6 14.65 4.33 6.32
N GLY A 7 15.72 4.36 5.52
CA GLY A 7 17.10 4.14 5.96
C GLY A 7 17.70 5.25 6.83
N SER A 8 17.08 6.44 6.92
CA SER A 8 17.61 7.56 7.67
C SER A 8 16.56 8.23 8.56
N ALA A 9 17.01 8.85 9.66
CA ALA A 9 16.13 9.61 10.55
C ALA A 9 15.47 10.80 9.82
N GLU A 10 16.20 11.48 8.93
CA GLU A 10 15.69 12.58 8.11
C GLU A 10 14.65 12.09 7.09
N GLY A 11 14.90 10.96 6.43
CA GLY A 11 13.94 10.35 5.51
C GLY A 11 12.65 9.95 6.21
N ARG A 12 12.74 9.33 7.39
CA ARG A 12 11.56 8.98 8.20
C ARG A 12 10.80 10.22 8.69
N ALA A 13 11.48 11.30 9.05
CA ALA A 13 10.84 12.57 9.37
C ALA A 13 10.13 13.19 8.17
N THR A 14 10.69 13.06 6.96
CA THR A 14 10.04 13.47 5.70
C THR A 14 8.76 12.67 5.46
N LEU A 15 8.80 11.33 5.62
CA LEU A 15 7.62 10.49 5.50
C LEU A 15 6.56 10.85 6.54
N ALA A 16 6.96 11.11 7.79
CA ALA A 16 6.06 11.56 8.85
C ALA A 16 5.31 12.85 8.48
N GLY A 17 6.02 13.82 7.93
CA GLY A 17 5.42 15.08 7.48
C GLY A 17 4.47 14.93 6.30
N LEU A 18 4.73 13.99 5.40
CA LEU A 18 3.94 13.78 4.19
C LEU A 18 2.72 12.87 4.42
N PHE A 19 2.85 11.82 5.23
CA PHE A 19 1.85 10.76 5.35
C PHE A 19 1.22 10.62 6.74
N GLY A 20 1.69 11.37 7.74
CA GLY A 20 0.99 11.58 9.00
C GLY A 20 1.32 10.61 10.14
N GLN A 21 2.11 9.55 9.92
CA GLN A 21 2.60 8.70 11.00
C GLN A 21 3.86 9.28 11.65
N SER A 22 4.31 8.78 12.82
CA SER A 22 5.54 9.27 13.44
C SER A 22 6.80 8.73 12.74
N ALA A 23 7.94 9.43 12.93
CA ALA A 23 9.22 8.96 12.39
C ALA A 23 9.65 7.61 13.01
N GLU A 24 9.30 7.38 14.28
CA GLU A 24 9.53 6.11 14.98
C GLU A 24 8.69 4.99 14.40
N TRP A 25 7.43 5.27 14.03
CA TRP A 25 6.56 4.32 13.36
C TRP A 25 7.19 3.82 12.05
N TYR A 26 7.80 4.71 11.27
CA TYR A 26 8.53 4.36 10.05
C TYR A 26 9.88 3.67 10.29
N ALA A 27 10.36 3.52 11.52
CA ALA A 27 11.56 2.75 11.84
C ALA A 27 11.29 1.24 12.00
N ASP A 28 10.05 0.86 12.25
CA ASP A 28 9.63 -0.53 12.40
C ASP A 28 9.44 -1.20 11.03
N THR A 29 10.02 -2.39 10.85
CA THR A 29 10.00 -3.12 9.56
C THR A 29 8.59 -3.64 9.23
N GLY A 30 7.80 -4.04 10.22
CA GLY A 30 6.41 -4.46 10.01
C GLY A 30 5.56 -3.31 9.49
N ASN A 31 5.71 -2.12 10.07
CA ASN A 31 5.04 -0.91 9.61
C ASN A 31 5.51 -0.49 8.20
N GLN A 32 6.80 -0.63 7.88
CA GLN A 32 7.32 -0.37 6.54
C GLN A 32 6.69 -1.31 5.51
N ARG A 33 6.54 -2.61 5.88
CA ARG A 33 5.89 -3.62 5.03
C ARG A 33 4.44 -3.25 4.76
N GLY A 34 3.65 -2.98 5.78
CA GLY A 34 2.25 -2.57 5.63
C GLY A 34 2.08 -1.25 4.87
N PHE A 35 3.01 -0.29 5.04
CA PHE A 35 2.94 1.00 4.36
C PHE A 35 3.36 0.97 2.89
N ALA A 36 4.41 0.25 2.54
CA ALA A 36 5.05 0.38 1.23
C ALA A 36 5.27 -0.95 0.49
N GLY A 37 5.08 -2.10 1.16
CA GLY A 37 5.24 -3.41 0.55
C GLY A 37 4.17 -3.68 -0.50
N GLU A 38 2.94 -3.30 -0.22
CA GLU A 38 1.77 -3.48 -1.10
C GLU A 38 1.40 -2.21 -1.87
N GLY A 39 2.15 -1.14 -1.68
CA GLY A 39 1.93 0.16 -2.32
C GLY A 39 1.37 1.21 -1.38
N VAL A 40 1.90 2.43 -1.49
CA VAL A 40 1.54 3.57 -0.62
C VAL A 40 0.15 4.13 -0.93
N ALA A 41 -0.34 3.95 -2.14
CA ALA A 41 -1.63 4.44 -2.62
C ALA A 41 -2.34 3.34 -3.43
N ASP A 42 -3.66 3.41 -3.49
CA ASP A 42 -4.45 2.46 -4.26
C ASP A 42 -4.27 2.69 -5.78
N PHE A 43 -3.89 1.66 -6.50
CA PHE A 43 -3.79 1.67 -7.95
C PHE A 43 -4.79 0.69 -8.54
N PRO A 44 -5.89 1.17 -9.16
CA PRO A 44 -6.98 0.32 -9.65
C PRO A 44 -6.57 -0.41 -10.94
N ALA A 45 -5.71 -1.43 -10.82
CA ALA A 45 -5.17 -2.16 -11.97
C ALA A 45 -6.23 -3.00 -12.70
N GLN A 46 -7.07 -3.71 -11.94
CA GLN A 46 -8.09 -4.62 -12.50
C GLN A 46 -9.48 -3.98 -12.62
N ALA A 47 -9.79 -3.04 -11.73
CA ALA A 47 -11.08 -2.37 -11.66
C ALA A 47 -11.00 -0.89 -12.06
N ASN A 48 -10.14 -0.55 -13.03
CA ASN A 48 -9.97 0.82 -13.49
C ASN A 48 -11.22 1.32 -14.22
N ASP A 49 -12.05 2.11 -13.54
CA ASP A 49 -13.23 2.74 -14.11
C ASP A 49 -12.90 4.19 -14.54
N PRO A 50 -12.83 4.47 -15.87
CA PRO A 50 -12.56 5.81 -16.37
C PRO A 50 -13.65 6.84 -15.99
N ALA A 51 -14.86 6.37 -15.68
CA ALA A 51 -16.01 7.20 -15.37
C ALA A 51 -16.19 7.45 -13.86
N CYS A 52 -15.34 6.85 -13.01
CA CYS A 52 -15.45 7.02 -11.56
C CYS A 52 -15.42 8.49 -11.14
N ALA A 53 -16.22 8.86 -10.15
CA ALA A 53 -16.36 10.24 -9.67
C ALA A 53 -15.39 10.61 -8.54
N GLU A 54 -14.90 9.61 -7.81
CA GLU A 54 -14.05 9.80 -6.64
C GLU A 54 -12.68 10.39 -7.01
N PRO A 55 -12.04 11.18 -6.13
CA PRO A 55 -10.67 11.65 -6.36
C PRO A 55 -9.69 10.48 -6.51
N MET A 56 -8.83 10.56 -7.52
CA MET A 56 -7.77 9.57 -7.76
C MET A 56 -8.25 8.12 -7.89
N CYS A 57 -9.51 7.90 -8.31
CA CYS A 57 -10.13 6.57 -8.42
C CYS A 57 -9.79 5.83 -9.71
N ASN A 58 -9.11 6.43 -10.65
CA ASN A 58 -8.64 5.76 -11.86
C ASN A 58 -7.21 6.13 -12.23
N ILE A 59 -6.60 5.28 -13.06
CA ILE A 59 -5.19 5.41 -13.47
C ILE A 59 -4.93 6.76 -14.15
N ALA A 60 -5.83 7.26 -14.97
CA ALA A 60 -5.61 8.52 -15.68
C ALA A 60 -5.45 9.70 -14.73
N ARG A 61 -6.31 9.81 -13.71
CA ARG A 61 -6.23 10.86 -12.69
C ARG A 61 -4.98 10.73 -11.81
N ILE A 62 -4.63 9.49 -11.45
CA ILE A 62 -3.40 9.22 -10.69
C ILE A 62 -2.17 9.63 -11.52
N CYS A 63 -2.12 9.26 -12.80
CA CYS A 63 -1.02 9.63 -13.68
C CYS A 63 -0.93 11.15 -13.88
N GLU A 64 -2.05 11.85 -14.01
CA GLU A 64 -2.06 13.31 -14.08
C GLU A 64 -1.44 13.95 -12.83
N ALA A 65 -1.83 13.49 -11.63
CA ALA A 65 -1.25 13.96 -10.37
C ALA A 65 0.24 13.61 -10.26
N MET A 66 0.63 12.38 -10.60
CA MET A 66 2.00 11.90 -10.50
C MET A 66 2.96 12.55 -11.52
N THR A 67 2.46 13.03 -12.64
CA THR A 67 3.26 13.76 -13.64
C THR A 67 3.31 15.27 -13.43
N ASN A 68 2.52 15.81 -12.51
CA ASN A 68 2.47 17.25 -12.23
C ASN A 68 3.67 17.71 -11.38
N ALA A 69 4.76 18.10 -12.04
CA ALA A 69 5.98 18.55 -11.36
C ALA A 69 5.80 19.84 -10.52
N SER A 70 4.71 20.61 -10.69
CA SER A 70 4.46 21.80 -9.88
C SER A 70 4.10 21.48 -8.42
N VAL A 71 3.70 20.25 -8.11
CA VAL A 71 3.36 19.80 -6.76
C VAL A 71 4.60 19.49 -5.91
N GLY A 72 5.72 19.19 -6.54
CA GLY A 72 6.96 18.81 -5.87
C GLY A 72 7.60 17.56 -6.45
N ASP A 73 8.39 16.85 -5.64
CA ASP A 73 9.03 15.60 -6.03
C ASP A 73 7.99 14.44 -6.09
N GLU A 74 8.44 13.30 -6.55
CA GLU A 74 7.57 12.12 -6.73
C GLU A 74 6.96 11.60 -5.43
N VAL A 75 7.64 11.76 -4.29
CA VAL A 75 7.12 11.35 -2.98
C VAL A 75 6.02 12.30 -2.52
N SER A 76 6.20 13.59 -2.73
CA SER A 76 5.18 14.62 -2.45
C SER A 76 3.94 14.42 -3.30
N ARG A 77 4.10 14.08 -4.58
CA ARG A 77 2.97 13.78 -5.47
C ARG A 77 2.23 12.51 -5.05
N LEU A 78 2.96 11.47 -4.63
CA LEU A 78 2.36 10.24 -4.11
C LEU A 78 1.57 10.49 -2.82
N ALA A 79 2.09 11.34 -1.93
CA ALA A 79 1.37 11.75 -0.72
C ALA A 79 0.07 12.51 -1.04
N LEU A 80 0.07 13.34 -2.09
CA LEU A 80 -1.13 14.01 -2.57
C LEU A 80 -2.18 13.00 -3.06
N VAL A 81 -1.76 12.00 -3.84
CA VAL A 81 -2.65 10.92 -4.33
C VAL A 81 -3.27 10.18 -3.14
N ARG A 82 -2.46 9.66 -2.21
CA ARG A 82 -2.95 8.95 -1.01
C ARG A 82 -3.91 9.80 -0.18
N LYS A 83 -3.58 11.07 0.05
CA LYS A 83 -4.42 11.99 0.81
C LYS A 83 -5.77 12.24 0.13
N ALA A 84 -5.80 12.35 -1.18
CA ALA A 84 -7.04 12.53 -1.94
C ALA A 84 -7.93 11.28 -1.87
N GLN A 85 -7.34 10.08 -1.96
CA GLN A 85 -8.05 8.81 -1.80
C GLN A 85 -8.62 8.65 -0.39
N ALA A 86 -7.86 8.95 0.65
CA ALA A 86 -8.32 8.90 2.04
C ALA A 86 -9.45 9.90 2.33
N GLY A 87 -9.40 11.10 1.76
CA GLY A 87 -10.44 12.13 1.90
C GLY A 87 -11.77 11.80 1.21
N ALA A 88 -11.76 10.87 0.25
CA ALA A 88 -12.95 10.44 -0.48
C ALA A 88 -13.73 9.28 0.20
N GLY A 89 -13.38 8.95 1.44
CA GLY A 89 -13.97 7.81 2.15
C GLY A 89 -13.29 6.47 1.83
N GLY A 90 -12.20 6.52 1.09
CA GLY A 90 -11.25 5.42 1.02
C GLY A 90 -10.56 5.33 2.37
N ALA A 91 -11.10 4.52 3.28
CA ALA A 91 -10.36 4.13 4.47
C ALA A 91 -9.00 3.62 4.00
N ALA A 92 -7.92 4.21 4.52
CA ALA A 92 -6.62 3.57 4.45
C ALA A 92 -6.84 2.10 4.86
N ALA A 93 -6.16 1.16 4.23
CA ALA A 93 -6.30 -0.27 4.51
C ALA A 93 -6.17 -0.62 6.01
N GLU A 94 -5.65 0.29 6.83
CA GLU A 94 -5.56 0.21 8.28
C GLU A 94 -6.92 0.23 9.02
N ASP A 95 -7.99 0.75 8.41
CA ASP A 95 -9.33 0.79 9.05
C ASP A 95 -10.25 -0.35 8.60
N ARG A 96 -9.81 -1.22 7.71
CA ARG A 96 -10.59 -2.39 7.28
C ARG A 96 -10.48 -3.59 8.22
N VAL A 97 -9.69 -3.49 9.29
CA VAL A 97 -9.66 -4.45 10.41
C VAL A 97 -10.56 -3.97 11.55
N ALA A 98 -11.53 -3.10 11.30
CA ALA A 98 -12.50 -2.66 12.29
C ALA A 98 -13.74 -3.58 12.24
N GLU A 99 -13.74 -4.56 13.16
CA GLU A 99 -14.91 -4.96 13.94
C GLU A 99 -16.15 -5.45 13.17
N ASP A 100 -16.05 -6.59 12.51
CA ASP A 100 -17.14 -7.55 12.63
C ASP A 100 -16.60 -8.85 13.26
N PRO A 101 -16.84 -9.09 14.56
CA PRO A 101 -16.39 -10.31 15.23
C PRO A 101 -17.23 -11.54 14.86
N THR A 102 -18.14 -11.42 13.94
CA THR A 102 -18.85 -12.57 13.36
C THR A 102 -18.08 -13.01 12.11
N PRO A 103 -17.46 -14.21 12.10
CA PRO A 103 -16.93 -14.78 10.86
C PRO A 103 -18.11 -14.95 9.90
N GLY A 104 -18.32 -13.92 9.06
CA GLY A 104 -19.28 -14.01 7.97
C GLY A 104 -18.73 -15.00 6.95
N TYR A 105 -19.49 -16.02 6.61
CA TYR A 105 -19.17 -17.05 5.62
C TYR A 105 -18.93 -16.49 4.20
N ASN A 106 -18.90 -15.17 4.05
CA ASN A 106 -18.72 -14.42 2.81
C ASN A 106 -17.60 -13.36 2.90
N ASP A 107 -16.65 -13.52 3.82
CA ASP A 107 -15.55 -12.59 3.93
C ASP A 107 -14.48 -12.93 2.86
N GLY A 108 -14.55 -12.23 1.72
CA GLY A 108 -13.60 -12.38 0.63
C GLY A 108 -12.17 -12.09 1.06
N ASP A 109 -12.00 -11.28 2.10
CA ASP A 109 -10.69 -10.91 2.64
C ASP A 109 -10.02 -12.08 3.38
N LEU A 110 -10.81 -13.04 3.89
CA LEU A 110 -10.30 -14.27 4.50
C LEU A 110 -10.26 -15.45 3.52
N LEU A 111 -11.23 -15.54 2.61
CA LEU A 111 -11.32 -16.66 1.67
C LEU A 111 -10.20 -16.65 0.64
N TRP A 112 -9.83 -15.49 0.12
CA TRP A 112 -8.75 -15.41 -0.85
C TRP A 112 -7.39 -15.78 -0.25
N PRO A 113 -6.94 -15.21 0.88
CA PRO A 113 -5.72 -15.67 1.54
C PRO A 113 -5.75 -17.16 1.86
N TRP A 114 -6.86 -17.70 2.37
CA TRP A 114 -6.98 -19.13 2.64
C TRP A 114 -6.76 -19.98 1.37
N GLN A 115 -7.36 -19.61 0.24
CA GLN A 115 -7.18 -20.31 -1.03
C GLN A 115 -5.73 -20.20 -1.54
N THR A 116 -5.10 -19.03 -1.44
CA THR A 116 -3.71 -18.86 -1.85
C THR A 116 -2.76 -19.71 -1.04
N CYS A 117 -3.00 -19.84 0.28
CA CYS A 117 -2.19 -20.66 1.17
C CYS A 117 -2.38 -22.16 0.98
N THR A 118 -3.63 -22.62 0.77
CA THR A 118 -3.97 -24.05 0.86
C THR A 118 -4.12 -24.73 -0.49
N GLU A 119 -4.51 -23.98 -1.54
CA GLU A 119 -4.87 -24.59 -2.83
C GLU A 119 -3.94 -24.19 -3.98
N PHE A 120 -3.58 -22.91 -4.10
CA PHE A 120 -2.90 -22.42 -5.28
C PHE A 120 -1.41 -22.15 -5.10
N GLY A 121 -0.97 -21.83 -3.89
CA GLY A 121 0.41 -21.38 -3.66
C GLY A 121 0.73 -20.12 -4.46
N PHE A 122 -0.20 -19.18 -4.56
CA PHE A 122 -0.07 -17.96 -5.34
C PHE A 122 0.20 -16.77 -4.43
N TYR A 123 1.37 -16.18 -4.55
CA TYR A 123 1.81 -15.04 -3.75
C TYR A 123 2.27 -13.90 -4.66
N GLN A 124 1.81 -12.69 -4.36
CA GLN A 124 2.22 -11.47 -5.08
C GLN A 124 3.39 -10.83 -4.34
N THR A 125 4.58 -11.30 -4.59
CA THR A 125 5.79 -10.85 -3.91
C THR A 125 6.56 -9.80 -4.70
N CYS A 126 7.35 -9.02 -3.99
CA CYS A 126 8.27 -8.02 -4.50
C CYS A 126 9.66 -8.27 -3.92
N GLU A 127 10.30 -9.32 -4.40
CA GLU A 127 11.59 -9.77 -3.91
C GLU A 127 12.69 -8.72 -4.11
N GLN A 128 13.72 -8.78 -3.25
CA GLN A 128 14.84 -7.82 -3.28
C GLN A 128 15.52 -7.75 -4.65
N ASP A 129 15.69 -8.89 -5.33
CA ASP A 129 16.40 -9.02 -6.61
C ASP A 129 15.46 -9.06 -7.83
N SER A 130 14.19 -8.68 -7.67
CA SER A 130 13.20 -8.68 -8.75
C SER A 130 13.12 -7.34 -9.48
N ASP A 131 12.43 -7.31 -10.62
CA ASP A 131 12.08 -6.08 -11.35
C ASP A 131 10.75 -5.46 -10.88
N CYS A 132 10.34 -5.75 -9.65
CA CYS A 132 9.12 -5.23 -9.06
C CYS A 132 9.14 -3.70 -8.97
N PHE A 133 7.99 -3.05 -9.23
CA PHE A 133 7.83 -1.60 -9.18
C PHE A 133 7.69 -1.05 -7.77
N PHE A 134 7.28 -1.87 -6.80
CA PHE A 134 7.09 -1.47 -5.41
C PHE A 134 8.41 -1.46 -4.65
N THR A 135 8.36 -1.21 -3.35
CA THR A 135 9.56 -1.25 -2.51
C THR A 135 10.03 -2.68 -2.32
N ARG A 136 11.12 -3.04 -2.98
CA ARG A 136 11.66 -4.40 -3.01
C ARG A 136 12.05 -4.89 -1.63
N GLY A 137 11.80 -6.18 -1.36
CA GLY A 137 12.16 -6.87 -0.12
C GLY A 137 11.25 -6.56 1.07
N LEU A 138 10.18 -5.80 0.90
CA LEU A 138 9.17 -5.58 1.95
C LEU A 138 7.98 -6.55 1.84
N SER A 139 7.63 -6.97 0.63
CA SER A 139 6.65 -8.04 0.37
C SER A 139 7.39 -9.21 -0.26
N ASP A 140 7.97 -10.07 0.54
CA ASP A 140 8.75 -11.22 0.13
C ASP A 140 7.99 -12.54 0.40
N LEU A 141 8.41 -13.62 -0.26
CA LEU A 141 7.78 -14.93 -0.12
C LEU A 141 7.78 -15.42 1.34
N GLN A 142 8.82 -15.11 2.10
CA GLN A 142 8.91 -15.52 3.50
C GLN A 142 7.81 -14.87 4.34
N GLY A 143 7.53 -13.59 4.10
CA GLY A 143 6.46 -12.86 4.78
C GLY A 143 5.08 -13.38 4.42
N GLU A 144 4.83 -13.67 3.14
CA GLU A 144 3.58 -14.26 2.67
C GLU A 144 3.35 -15.67 3.27
N MET A 145 4.40 -16.51 3.30
CA MET A 145 4.30 -17.83 3.91
C MET A 145 4.12 -17.80 5.43
N ALA A 146 4.65 -16.79 6.13
CA ALA A 146 4.43 -16.63 7.56
C ALA A 146 2.95 -16.37 7.86
N PHE A 147 2.29 -15.54 7.05
CA PHE A 147 0.84 -15.31 7.12
C PHE A 147 0.02 -16.61 6.96
N CYS A 148 0.46 -17.54 6.11
CA CYS A 148 -0.20 -18.84 5.93
C CYS A 148 -0.06 -19.78 7.14
N SER A 149 0.76 -19.45 8.10
CA SER A 149 1.07 -20.29 9.27
C SER A 149 0.27 -19.91 10.52
N GLU A 150 -0.43 -18.80 10.49
CA GLU A 150 -1.28 -18.28 11.57
C GLU A 150 -2.72 -18.79 11.43
#